data_9932f795702b5ceecb782138f8bb60d2
#
_entry.id   9932f795702b5ceecb782138f8bb60d2
#
_cell.length_a   1.000
_cell.length_b   1.000
_cell.length_c   1.000
_cell.angle_alpha   90.00
_cell.angle_beta   90.00
_cell.angle_gamma   90.00
#
_symmetry.space_group_name_H-M   'P 1'
#
loop_
_entity.id
_entity.type
_entity.pdbx_description
1 polymer ?
#
loop_
_entity_poly.entity_id
_entity_poly.type
_entity_poly.pdbx_seq_one_letter_code
_entity_poly.pdbx_strand_id
1 'polypeptide(L)'
;MSISIKKEIEKIKNVKGSEKIQFIILYGSAAKETMKESSDIDLCVYYDGTPEEASKFRLNALAELFNDKYDLQIFQQLPLYLRKDVLKGKIVYARNIEYVYRIAIKTMREFEEFKHRFYDYIGERAIS
;
A
#
# COMPACT_ATOMS: atom_id res chain seq x y z
N MET A 1 -2.68 20.82 -8.84
CA MET A 1 -1.58 20.27 -9.63
C MET A 1 -1.44 18.77 -9.34
N SER A 2 -1.57 17.95 -10.35
CA SER A 2 -1.35 16.53 -10.17
C SER A 2 0.15 16.25 -10.12
N ILE A 3 0.55 15.39 -9.18
CA ILE A 3 1.95 15.00 -9.03
C ILE A 3 2.25 13.90 -10.04
N SER A 4 3.28 14.12 -10.85
CA SER A 4 3.75 13.08 -11.77
C SER A 4 4.81 12.25 -11.05
N ILE A 5 4.54 10.96 -10.90
CA ILE A 5 5.47 10.02 -10.28
C ILE A 5 5.94 8.95 -11.29
N LYS A 6 5.76 9.24 -12.58
CA LYS A 6 6.14 8.30 -13.64
C LYS A 6 7.61 7.90 -13.56
N LYS A 7 8.50 8.87 -13.31
CA LYS A 7 9.93 8.59 -13.18
C LYS A 7 10.21 7.63 -12.04
N GLU A 8 9.57 7.87 -10.89
CA GLU A 8 9.76 7.06 -9.69
C GLU A 8 9.23 5.65 -9.89
N ILE A 9 8.06 5.52 -10.53
CA ILE A 9 7.51 4.21 -10.85
C ILE A 9 8.44 3.46 -11.80
N GLU A 10 9.01 4.13 -12.81
CA GLU A 10 9.97 3.50 -13.70
C GLU A 10 11.24 3.06 -12.96
N LYS A 11 11.73 3.85 -12.02
CA LYS A 11 12.86 3.47 -11.18
C LYS A 11 12.54 2.21 -10.37
N ILE A 12 11.36 2.14 -9.77
CA ILE A 12 10.92 0.98 -9.00
C ILE A 12 10.83 -0.26 -9.90
N LYS A 13 10.30 -0.09 -11.10
CA LYS A 13 10.17 -1.20 -12.06
C LYS A 13 11.49 -1.72 -12.57
N ASN A 14 12.56 -0.95 -12.44
CA ASN A 14 13.91 -1.35 -12.84
C ASN A 14 14.70 -1.99 -11.71
N VAL A 15 14.17 -2.02 -10.50
CA VAL A 15 14.82 -2.66 -9.35
C VAL A 15 14.73 -4.19 -9.52
N LYS A 16 15.81 -4.88 -9.13
CA LYS A 16 15.86 -6.34 -9.20
C LYS A 16 14.71 -6.93 -8.37
N GLY A 17 13.95 -7.83 -8.97
CA GLY A 17 12.78 -8.44 -8.35
C GLY A 17 11.47 -7.73 -8.64
N SER A 18 11.50 -6.65 -9.41
CA SER A 18 10.29 -5.87 -9.73
C SER A 18 9.25 -6.65 -10.54
N GLU A 19 9.63 -7.74 -11.16
CA GLU A 19 8.72 -8.61 -11.91
C GLU A 19 7.68 -9.27 -11.00
N LYS A 20 7.92 -9.25 -9.69
CA LYS A 20 6.98 -9.80 -8.71
C LYS A 20 6.00 -8.76 -8.17
N ILE A 21 6.07 -7.52 -8.62
CA ILE A 21 5.12 -6.48 -8.23
C ILE A 21 3.79 -6.76 -8.93
N GLN A 22 2.71 -6.86 -8.14
CA GLN A 22 1.36 -7.01 -8.68
C GLN A 22 0.69 -5.68 -8.90
N PHE A 23 0.82 -4.76 -7.94
CA PHE A 23 0.30 -3.40 -8.09
C PHE A 23 1.00 -2.44 -7.13
N ILE A 24 0.87 -1.16 -7.44
CA ILE A 24 1.39 -0.07 -6.61
C ILE A 24 0.27 0.95 -6.41
N ILE A 25 0.06 1.37 -5.17
CA ILE A 25 -0.95 2.36 -4.81
C ILE A 25 -0.26 3.57 -4.19
N LEU A 26 -0.62 4.75 -4.69
CA LEU A 26 -0.23 6.02 -4.09
C LEU A 26 -1.29 6.40 -3.06
N TYR A 27 -0.90 6.59 -1.81
CA TYR A 27 -1.86 6.87 -0.75
C TYR A 27 -1.38 8.04 0.12
N GLY A 28 -2.13 8.35 1.17
CA GLY A 28 -1.81 9.46 2.04
C GLY A 28 -2.13 10.80 1.40
N SER A 29 -1.45 11.86 1.81
CA SER A 29 -1.73 13.23 1.36
C SER A 29 -1.51 13.42 -0.14
N ALA A 30 -0.55 12.74 -0.73
CA ALA A 30 -0.26 12.83 -2.17
C ALA A 30 -1.44 12.34 -3.02
N ALA A 31 -2.15 11.30 -2.57
CA ALA A 31 -3.30 10.76 -3.28
C ALA A 31 -4.52 11.69 -3.21
N LYS A 32 -4.58 12.55 -2.20
CA LYS A 32 -5.72 13.45 -1.97
C LYS A 32 -5.56 14.82 -2.63
N GLU A 33 -4.48 15.01 -3.37
CA GLU A 33 -4.18 16.31 -4.04
C GLU A 33 -4.07 17.50 -3.08
N THR A 34 -3.99 17.22 -1.76
CA THR A 34 -3.78 18.25 -0.73
C THR A 34 -2.31 18.36 -0.36
N MET A 35 -1.45 17.71 -1.12
CA MET A 35 -0.03 17.65 -0.84
C MET A 35 0.65 19.00 -1.00
N LYS A 36 1.49 19.33 -0.02
CA LYS A 36 2.41 20.47 -0.08
C LYS A 36 3.77 19.95 -0.53
N GLU A 37 4.65 20.83 -1.01
CA GLU A 37 6.00 20.48 -1.45
C GLU A 37 6.78 19.67 -0.38
N SER A 38 6.53 19.96 0.89
CA SER A 38 7.20 19.30 2.01
C SER A 38 6.56 17.97 2.42
N SER A 39 5.45 17.59 1.79
CA SER A 39 4.75 16.36 2.15
C SER A 39 5.46 15.12 1.61
N ASP A 40 5.43 14.03 2.39
CA ASP A 40 5.96 12.75 1.95
C ASP A 40 5.06 12.12 0.91
N ILE A 41 5.66 11.32 0.04
CA ILE A 41 4.94 10.54 -0.96
C ILE A 41 4.93 9.09 -0.49
N ASP A 42 3.75 8.57 -0.19
CA ASP A 42 3.56 7.23 0.32
C ASP A 42 3.13 6.28 -0.79
N LEU A 43 3.97 5.28 -1.05
CA LEU A 43 3.70 4.24 -2.03
C LEU A 43 3.52 2.90 -1.32
N CYS A 44 2.57 2.11 -1.78
CA CYS A 44 2.35 0.77 -1.24
C CYS A 44 2.40 -0.24 -2.39
N VAL A 45 3.25 -1.25 -2.21
CA VAL A 45 3.49 -2.26 -3.24
C VAL A 45 2.93 -3.61 -2.77
N TYR A 46 2.11 -4.24 -3.61
CA TYR A 46 1.74 -5.64 -3.40
C TYR A 46 2.80 -6.50 -4.11
N TYR A 47 3.56 -7.24 -3.33
CA TYR A 47 4.71 -8.00 -3.82
C TYR A 47 4.45 -9.50 -3.72
N ASP A 48 4.50 -10.18 -4.84
CA ASP A 48 4.24 -11.62 -4.93
C ASP A 48 5.51 -12.41 -4.64
N GLY A 49 5.89 -12.45 -3.36
CA GLY A 49 7.09 -13.15 -2.93
C GLY A 49 7.01 -13.46 -1.44
N THR A 50 8.07 -14.06 -0.91
CA THR A 50 8.16 -14.31 0.53
C THR A 50 8.30 -12.99 1.28
N PRO A 51 8.00 -12.97 2.60
CA PRO A 51 8.23 -11.76 3.39
C PRO A 51 9.67 -11.24 3.31
N GLU A 52 10.65 -12.13 3.30
CA GLU A 52 12.06 -11.76 3.19
C GLU A 52 12.38 -11.14 1.83
N GLU A 53 11.86 -11.73 0.77
CA GLU A 53 12.04 -11.19 -0.58
C GLU A 53 11.39 -9.81 -0.72
N ALA A 54 10.19 -9.65 -0.18
CA ALA A 54 9.47 -8.38 -0.20
C ALA A 54 10.24 -7.29 0.57
N SER A 55 10.75 -7.62 1.75
CA SER A 55 11.51 -6.69 2.56
C SER A 55 12.80 -6.26 1.87
N LYS A 56 13.49 -7.20 1.25
CA LYS A 56 14.70 -6.93 0.49
C LYS A 56 14.41 -6.03 -0.71
N PHE A 57 13.33 -6.33 -1.43
CA PHE A 57 12.88 -5.49 -2.55
C PHE A 57 12.58 -4.07 -2.08
N ARG A 58 11.89 -3.94 -0.96
CA ARG A 58 11.54 -2.65 -0.37
C ARG A 58 12.80 -1.79 -0.13
N LEU A 59 13.81 -2.37 0.50
CA LEU A 59 15.05 -1.65 0.79
C LEU A 59 15.78 -1.25 -0.49
N ASN A 60 15.84 -2.14 -1.47
CA ASN A 60 16.49 -1.86 -2.75
C ASN A 60 15.75 -0.76 -3.52
N ALA A 61 14.42 -0.77 -3.48
CA ALA A 61 13.61 0.26 -4.15
C ALA A 61 13.79 1.62 -3.47
N LEU A 62 13.80 1.67 -2.16
CA LEU A 62 14.05 2.90 -1.42
C LEU A 62 15.44 3.47 -1.72
N ALA A 63 16.45 2.61 -1.83
CA ALA A 63 17.81 3.03 -2.19
C ALA A 63 17.84 3.60 -3.60
N GLU A 64 17.10 3.00 -4.53
CA GLU A 64 17.04 3.47 -5.92
C GLU A 64 16.33 4.82 -6.03
N LEU A 65 15.28 5.04 -5.24
CA LEU A 65 14.57 6.32 -5.21
C LEU A 65 15.43 7.43 -4.65
N PHE A 66 16.28 7.10 -3.69
CA PHE A 66 17.29 7.99 -3.11
C PHE A 66 16.74 9.38 -2.77
N ASN A 67 15.60 9.40 -2.07
CA ASN A 67 14.94 10.65 -1.69
C ASN A 67 14.10 10.42 -0.44
N ASP A 68 14.40 11.14 0.63
CA ASP A 68 13.72 11.02 1.92
C ASP A 68 12.22 11.34 1.83
N LYS A 69 11.80 11.99 0.76
CA LYS A 69 10.41 12.33 0.51
C LYS A 69 9.54 11.09 0.22
N TYR A 70 10.15 9.99 -0.20
CA TYR A 70 9.43 8.78 -0.57
C TYR A 70 9.45 7.78 0.56
N ASP A 71 8.28 7.24 0.88
CA ASP A 71 8.14 6.06 1.72
C ASP A 71 7.52 4.95 0.88
N LEU A 72 8.00 3.73 1.07
CA LEU A 72 7.49 2.57 0.35
C LEU A 72 7.21 1.47 1.35
N GLN A 73 5.97 1.00 1.36
CA GLN A 73 5.53 -0.08 2.23
C GLN A 73 5.10 -1.28 1.40
N ILE A 74 5.18 -2.46 1.99
CA ILE A 74 4.67 -3.68 1.37
C ILE A 74 3.27 -3.93 1.91
N PHE A 75 2.29 -4.03 1.00
CA PHE A 75 0.87 -4.14 1.34
C PHE A 75 0.61 -5.30 2.32
N GLN A 76 1.18 -6.47 2.04
CA GLN A 76 0.96 -7.66 2.85
C GLN A 76 1.54 -7.56 4.26
N GLN A 77 2.46 -6.63 4.49
CA GLN A 77 3.11 -6.44 5.78
C GLN A 77 2.41 -5.38 6.64
N LEU A 78 1.41 -4.70 6.09
CA LEU A 78 0.67 -3.69 6.82
C LEU A 78 -0.42 -4.31 7.69
N PRO A 79 -0.71 -3.71 8.85
CA PRO A 79 -1.90 -4.10 9.62
C PRO A 79 -3.17 -3.93 8.78
N LEU A 80 -4.20 -4.69 9.11
CA LEU A 80 -5.44 -4.74 8.33
C LEU A 80 -6.08 -3.37 8.15
N TYR A 81 -6.12 -2.55 9.19
CA TYR A 81 -6.73 -1.23 9.10
C TYR A 81 -5.97 -0.29 8.16
N LEU A 82 -4.64 -0.43 8.09
CA LEU A 82 -3.84 0.34 7.14
C LEU A 82 -4.01 -0.16 5.70
N ARG A 83 -4.14 -1.48 5.51
CA ARG A 83 -4.42 -2.03 4.19
C ARG A 83 -5.72 -1.48 3.64
N LYS A 84 -6.75 -1.39 4.47
CA LYS A 84 -8.02 -0.79 4.08
C LYS A 84 -7.84 0.66 3.63
N ASP A 85 -7.09 1.45 4.40
CA ASP A 85 -6.86 2.86 4.07
C ASP A 85 -6.06 3.03 2.78
N VAL A 86 -5.06 2.19 2.56
CA VAL A 86 -4.26 2.22 1.34
C VAL A 86 -5.14 2.01 0.11
N LEU A 87 -6.13 1.13 0.20
CA LEU A 87 -7.02 0.82 -0.92
C LEU A 87 -7.89 2.00 -1.35
N LYS A 88 -7.97 3.06 -0.55
CA LYS A 88 -8.66 4.30 -0.93
C LYS A 88 -7.79 5.21 -1.78
N GLY A 89 -6.51 4.89 -1.95
CA GLY A 89 -5.58 5.69 -2.73
C GLY A 89 -5.73 5.49 -4.22
N LYS A 90 -4.74 5.98 -4.96
CA LYS A 90 -4.72 5.88 -6.42
C LYS A 90 -3.86 4.70 -6.85
N ILE A 91 -4.40 3.85 -7.73
CA ILE A 91 -3.64 2.78 -8.36
C ILE A 91 -2.74 3.44 -9.41
N VAL A 92 -1.43 3.40 -9.20
CA VAL A 92 -0.45 4.00 -10.12
C VAL A 92 0.22 2.95 -11.00
N TYR A 93 0.11 1.69 -10.64
CA TYR A 93 0.55 0.57 -11.46
C TYR A 93 -0.26 -0.66 -11.09
N ALA A 94 -0.70 -1.41 -12.08
CA ALA A 94 -1.36 -2.70 -11.86
C ALA A 94 -1.01 -3.63 -13.02
N ARG A 95 -0.49 -4.81 -12.70
CA ARG A 95 -0.25 -5.84 -13.70
C ARG A 95 -1.59 -6.37 -14.22
N ASN A 96 -2.55 -6.53 -13.31
CA ASN A 96 -3.90 -6.99 -13.63
C ASN A 96 -4.87 -6.29 -12.69
N ILE A 97 -5.71 -5.41 -13.23
CA ILE A 97 -6.63 -4.61 -12.43
C ILE A 97 -7.68 -5.49 -11.72
N GLU A 98 -8.06 -6.60 -12.31
CA GLU A 98 -8.99 -7.53 -11.66
C GLU A 98 -8.42 -8.12 -10.39
N TYR A 99 -7.12 -8.37 -10.37
CA TYR A 99 -6.44 -8.85 -9.18
C TYR A 99 -6.50 -7.81 -8.05
N VAL A 100 -6.31 -6.55 -8.40
CA VAL A 100 -6.43 -5.45 -7.42
C VAL A 100 -7.83 -5.46 -6.80
N TYR A 101 -8.86 -5.61 -7.60
CA TYR A 101 -10.24 -5.64 -7.12
C TYR A 101 -10.50 -6.84 -6.21
N ARG A 102 -9.95 -8.01 -6.54
CA ARG A 102 -10.07 -9.20 -5.68
C ARG A 102 -9.42 -8.97 -4.32
N ILE A 103 -8.24 -8.39 -4.32
CA ILE A 103 -7.53 -8.09 -3.07
C ILE A 103 -8.31 -7.04 -2.27
N ALA A 104 -8.88 -6.04 -2.94
CA ALA A 104 -9.69 -5.01 -2.28
C ALA A 104 -10.93 -5.63 -1.61
N ILE A 105 -11.65 -6.48 -2.32
CA ILE A 105 -12.84 -7.15 -1.78
C ILE A 105 -12.45 -8.03 -0.58
N LYS A 106 -11.40 -8.82 -0.72
CA LYS A 106 -10.92 -9.68 0.34
C LYS A 106 -10.56 -8.87 1.60
N THR A 107 -9.84 -7.78 1.40
CA THR A 107 -9.40 -6.91 2.50
C THR A 107 -10.60 -6.27 3.20
N MET A 108 -11.59 -5.80 2.44
CA MET A 108 -12.79 -5.21 3.01
C MET A 108 -13.59 -6.23 3.82
N ARG A 109 -13.71 -7.46 3.33
CA ARG A 109 -14.38 -8.54 4.06
C ARG A 109 -13.67 -8.85 5.37
N GLU A 110 -12.35 -8.98 5.33
CA GLU A 110 -11.55 -9.23 6.53
C GLU A 110 -11.72 -8.12 7.54
N PHE A 111 -11.75 -6.87 7.07
CA PHE A 111 -11.93 -5.71 7.94
C PHE A 111 -13.33 -5.70 8.57
N GLU A 112 -14.38 -6.00 7.79
CA GLU A 112 -15.75 -6.06 8.31
C GLU A 112 -15.90 -7.16 9.37
N GLU A 113 -15.31 -8.33 9.15
CA GLU A 113 -15.31 -9.40 10.13
C GLU A 113 -14.58 -9.00 11.41
N PHE A 114 -13.42 -8.36 11.26
CA PHE A 114 -12.65 -7.87 12.40
C PHE A 114 -13.45 -6.83 13.19
N LYS A 115 -14.05 -5.87 12.48
CA LYS A 115 -14.85 -4.81 13.08
C LYS A 115 -16.04 -5.39 13.87
N HIS A 116 -16.71 -6.37 13.28
CA HIS A 116 -17.86 -7.04 13.92
C HIS A 116 -17.43 -7.73 15.22
N ARG A 117 -16.37 -8.51 15.19
CA ARG A 117 -15.85 -9.19 16.37
C ARG A 117 -15.38 -8.21 17.44
N PHE A 118 -14.77 -7.12 17.02
CA PHE A 118 -14.30 -6.10 17.95
C PHE A 118 -15.46 -5.43 18.69
N TYR A 119 -16.52 -5.10 17.98
CA TYR A 119 -17.70 -4.49 18.59
C TYR A 119 -18.42 -5.48 19.50
N ASP A 120 -18.51 -6.72 19.15
CA ASP A 120 -19.07 -7.77 20.00
C ASP A 120 -18.29 -7.89 21.30
N TYR A 121 -16.98 -7.90 21.19
CA TYR A 121 -16.09 -7.97 22.35
C TYR A 121 -16.28 -6.77 23.30
N ILE A 122 -16.35 -5.57 22.74
CA ILE A 122 -16.58 -4.35 23.53
C ILE A 122 -17.96 -4.39 24.17
N GLY A 123 -18.98 -4.84 23.46
CA GLY A 123 -20.34 -4.99 23.96
C GLY A 123 -20.40 -5.90 25.16
N GLU A 124 -19.75 -7.05 25.10
CA GLU A 124 -19.66 -7.99 26.22
C GLU A 124 -18.99 -7.35 27.44
N ARG A 125 -17.93 -6.61 27.22
CA ARG A 125 -17.21 -5.92 28.29
C ARG A 125 -18.04 -4.80 28.94
N ALA A 126 -18.84 -4.10 28.13
CA ALA A 126 -19.68 -3.02 28.61
C ALA A 126 -20.83 -3.51 29.48
N ILE A 127 -21.26 -4.76 29.29
CA ILE A 127 -22.37 -5.37 29.99
C ILE A 127 -21.93 -6.07 31.28
N SER A 128 -20.69 -6.52 31.32
CA SER A 128 -20.15 -7.30 32.46
C SER A 128 -19.78 -6.43 33.66
#